data_4fbc6e6ce3342cd077af717d31e1b3c0
#
_entry.id   4fbc6e6ce3342cd077af717d31e1b3c0
#
_cell.length_a   1.000
_cell.length_b   1.000
_cell.length_c   1.000
_cell.angle_alpha   90.00
_cell.angle_beta   90.00
_cell.angle_gamma   90.00
#
_symmetry.space_group_name_H-M   'P 1'
#
loop_
_entity.id
_entity.type
_entity.pdbx_description
1 polymer ?
#
loop_
_entity_poly.entity_id
_entity_poly.type
_entity_poly.pdbx_seq_one_letter_code
_entity_poly.pdbx_strand_id
1 'polypeptide(L)'
;MKHVVVDPITRIEGHLRVEIQVDEATGKVEDAISSGTAWRGLELVMNDRDPRDAWAYIQRICGVCTSSHALGCLRAVEDAFGITIPKNAHYIRNIIAACLGHQDHIIHFYHLHALDW
;
A
#
# COMPACT_ATOMS: atom_id res chain seq x y z
N MET A 1 -7.04 -29.76 10.84
CA MET A 1 -6.83 -28.38 10.32
C MET A 1 -6.15 -27.58 11.41
N LYS A 2 -5.03 -26.96 11.10
CA LYS A 2 -4.27 -26.12 12.01
C LYS A 2 -4.48 -24.66 11.60
N HIS A 3 -4.91 -23.82 12.54
CA HIS A 3 -4.99 -22.38 12.36
C HIS A 3 -3.66 -21.75 12.79
N VAL A 4 -3.03 -21.02 11.88
CA VAL A 4 -1.78 -20.31 12.13
C VAL A 4 -2.01 -18.82 11.89
N VAL A 5 -1.60 -18.01 12.85
CA VAL A 5 -1.70 -16.55 12.79
C VAL A 5 -0.30 -15.96 12.85
N VAL A 6 0.00 -15.07 11.92
CA VAL A 6 1.21 -14.25 11.93
C VAL A 6 0.77 -12.79 12.05
N ASP A 7 1.05 -12.19 13.20
CA ASP A 7 0.63 -10.83 13.54
C ASP A 7 1.64 -10.20 14.51
N PRO A 8 2.31 -9.13 14.12
CA PRO A 8 2.33 -8.54 12.78
C PRO A 8 3.23 -9.29 11.79
N ILE A 9 3.00 -9.08 10.50
CA ILE A 9 4.00 -9.40 9.49
C ILE A 9 5.17 -8.41 9.65
N THR A 10 6.40 -8.92 9.66
CA THR A 10 7.61 -8.11 9.87
C THR A 10 8.25 -7.67 8.55
N ARG A 11 9.22 -6.74 8.63
CA ARG A 11 10.00 -6.19 7.51
C ARG A 11 9.16 -5.52 6.43
N ILE A 12 8.01 -5.01 6.80
CA ILE A 12 7.12 -4.22 5.95
C ILE A 12 6.79 -2.89 6.63
N GLU A 13 6.32 -1.93 5.86
CA GLU A 13 5.67 -0.75 6.40
C GLU A 13 4.17 -1.03 6.53
N GLY A 14 3.61 -0.58 7.67
CA GLY A 14 2.20 -0.75 7.99
C GLY A 14 1.90 -2.01 8.81
N HIS A 15 0.63 -2.19 9.12
CA HIS A 15 0.15 -3.25 10.01
C HIS A 15 -0.61 -4.30 9.21
N LEU A 16 0.01 -5.46 9.04
CA LEU A 16 -0.56 -6.59 8.32
C LEU A 16 -0.59 -7.81 9.22
N ARG A 17 -1.72 -8.48 9.26
CA ARG A 17 -1.95 -9.79 9.85
C ARG A 17 -2.28 -10.79 8.76
N VAL A 18 -1.73 -11.99 8.85
CA VAL A 18 -2.04 -13.10 7.96
C VAL A 18 -2.50 -14.28 8.80
N GLU A 19 -3.63 -14.86 8.43
CA GLU A 19 -4.20 -16.07 9.04
C GLU A 19 -4.30 -17.14 7.97
N ILE A 20 -3.86 -18.35 8.29
CA ILE A 20 -3.93 -19.48 7.36
C ILE A 20 -4.53 -20.72 8.04
N GLN A 21 -5.29 -21.47 7.26
CA GLN A 21 -5.77 -22.80 7.61
C GLN A 21 -4.90 -23.85 6.88
N VAL A 22 -4.23 -24.69 7.65
CA VAL A 22 -3.34 -25.71 7.12
C VAL A 22 -3.93 -27.10 7.36
N ASP A 23 -4.00 -27.92 6.33
CA ASP A 23 -4.28 -29.33 6.48
C ASP A 23 -3.03 -30.02 7.06
N GLU A 24 -3.17 -30.55 8.26
CA GLU A 24 -2.04 -31.20 8.98
C GLU A 24 -1.58 -32.50 8.32
N ALA A 25 -2.44 -33.17 7.57
CA ALA A 25 -2.10 -34.42 6.92
C ALA A 25 -1.26 -34.21 5.66
N THR A 26 -1.54 -33.15 4.91
CA THR A 26 -0.90 -32.86 3.63
C THR A 26 0.09 -31.70 3.69
N GLY A 27 0.04 -30.86 4.72
CA GLY A 27 0.80 -29.63 4.84
C GLY A 27 0.36 -28.51 3.89
N LYS A 28 -0.76 -28.67 3.20
CA LYS A 28 -1.29 -27.66 2.28
C LYS A 28 -2.07 -26.58 2.98
N VAL A 29 -1.96 -25.36 2.45
CA VAL A 29 -2.79 -24.24 2.85
C VAL A 29 -4.14 -24.38 2.12
N GLU A 30 -5.22 -24.52 2.88
CA GLU A 30 -6.58 -24.64 2.38
C GLU A 30 -7.27 -23.28 2.29
N ASP A 31 -6.95 -22.37 3.20
CA ASP A 31 -7.49 -21.00 3.21
C ASP A 31 -6.46 -20.01 3.76
N ALA A 32 -6.52 -18.76 3.28
CA ALA A 32 -5.64 -17.69 3.72
C ALA A 32 -6.37 -16.35 3.69
N ILE A 33 -6.28 -15.62 4.80
CA ILE A 33 -6.87 -14.29 4.98
C ILE A 33 -5.77 -13.31 5.32
N SER A 34 -5.72 -12.18 4.63
CA SER A 34 -4.88 -11.05 5.01
C SER A 34 -5.74 -9.88 5.51
N SER A 35 -5.31 -9.22 6.58
CA SER A 35 -6.04 -8.12 7.20
C SER A 35 -5.10 -6.98 7.54
N GLY A 36 -5.46 -5.76 7.12
CA GLY A 36 -4.87 -4.54 7.66
C GLY A 36 -5.41 -4.30 9.07
N THR A 37 -4.52 -4.18 10.06
CA THR A 37 -4.93 -4.03 11.46
C THR A 37 -4.92 -2.58 11.94
N ALA A 38 -4.53 -1.62 11.07
CA ALA A 38 -4.63 -0.19 11.33
C ALA A 38 -5.73 0.43 10.45
N TRP A 39 -6.67 1.11 11.08
CA TRP A 39 -7.75 1.81 10.40
C TRP A 39 -7.87 3.24 10.94
N ARG A 40 -7.89 4.23 10.05
CA ARG A 40 -7.97 5.65 10.41
C ARG A 40 -9.18 6.37 9.81
N GLY A 41 -10.09 5.62 9.18
CA GLY A 41 -11.35 6.15 8.66
C GLY A 41 -11.20 7.08 7.45
N LEU A 42 -10.15 6.94 6.64
CA LEU A 42 -9.95 7.76 5.46
C LEU A 42 -11.10 7.60 4.46
N GLU A 43 -11.71 6.45 4.41
CA GLU A 43 -12.90 6.16 3.60
C GLU A 43 -14.06 7.09 4.00
N LEU A 44 -14.23 7.34 5.30
CA LEU A 44 -15.25 8.26 5.82
C LEU A 44 -14.87 9.73 5.58
N VAL A 45 -13.58 10.05 5.73
CA VAL A 45 -13.08 11.41 5.47
C VAL A 45 -13.30 11.81 4.01
N MET A 46 -13.28 10.84 3.09
CA MET A 46 -13.45 11.09 1.66
C MET A 46 -14.90 11.24 1.21
N ASN A 47 -15.88 10.85 2.05
CA ASN A 47 -17.28 11.01 1.71
C ASN A 47 -17.62 12.48 1.46
N ASP A 48 -18.40 12.72 0.39
CA ASP A 48 -18.87 14.04 -0.05
C ASP A 48 -17.77 15.05 -0.42
N ARG A 49 -16.53 14.61 -0.59
CA ARG A 49 -15.44 15.46 -1.05
C ARG A 49 -15.30 15.43 -2.57
N ASP A 50 -14.75 16.51 -3.10
CA ASP A 50 -14.42 16.57 -4.53
C ASP A 50 -13.35 15.53 -4.86
N PRO A 51 -13.62 14.63 -5.81
CA PRO A 51 -12.64 13.59 -6.17
C PRO A 51 -11.33 14.16 -6.73
N ARG A 52 -11.34 15.41 -7.25
CA ARG A 52 -10.12 16.08 -7.73
C ARG A 52 -9.15 16.41 -6.59
N ASP A 53 -9.63 16.53 -5.36
CA ASP A 53 -8.81 16.79 -4.17
C ASP A 53 -8.44 15.50 -3.42
N ALA A 54 -8.99 14.36 -3.82
CA ALA A 54 -8.82 13.08 -3.14
C ALA A 54 -7.35 12.68 -2.93
N TRP A 55 -6.50 12.91 -3.93
CA TRP A 55 -5.07 12.61 -3.85
C TRP A 55 -4.37 13.28 -2.67
N ALA A 56 -4.78 14.50 -2.30
CA ALA A 56 -4.19 15.25 -1.19
C ALA A 56 -4.48 14.60 0.17
N TYR A 57 -5.61 13.92 0.31
CA TYR A 57 -5.97 13.18 1.52
C TYR A 57 -5.38 11.76 1.50
N ILE A 58 -5.53 11.06 0.38
CA ILE A 58 -5.14 9.65 0.25
C ILE A 58 -3.63 9.46 0.40
N GLN A 59 -2.81 10.41 -0.02
CA GLN A 59 -1.36 10.36 0.24
C GLN A 59 -1.01 10.29 1.73
N ARG A 60 -1.92 10.66 2.64
CA ARG A 60 -1.73 10.58 4.10
C ARG A 60 -2.01 9.19 4.68
N ILE A 61 -2.39 8.23 3.85
CA ILE A 61 -2.46 6.82 4.27
C ILE A 61 -1.11 6.36 4.78
N CYS A 62 -0.04 6.70 4.06
CA CYS A 62 1.32 6.33 4.40
C CYS A 62 2.29 7.50 4.16
N GLY A 63 3.10 7.84 5.15
CA GLY A 63 4.13 8.88 5.02
C GLY A 63 5.40 8.39 4.33
N VAL A 64 5.68 7.09 4.36
CA VAL A 64 6.83 6.47 3.67
C VAL A 64 6.56 6.38 2.17
N CYS A 65 5.43 5.77 1.77
CA CYS A 65 5.06 5.59 0.37
C CYS A 65 4.02 6.62 -0.13
N THR A 66 4.11 7.85 0.35
CA THR A 66 3.10 8.90 0.15
C THR A 66 2.78 9.17 -1.33
N SER A 67 3.80 9.26 -2.20
CA SER A 67 3.60 9.50 -3.62
C SER A 67 2.96 8.33 -4.36
N SER A 68 3.15 7.09 -3.88
CA SER A 68 2.47 5.92 -4.44
C SER A 68 0.97 6.00 -4.24
N HIS A 69 0.53 6.39 -3.03
CA HIS A 69 -0.89 6.58 -2.74
C HIS A 69 -1.48 7.74 -3.54
N ALA A 70 -0.78 8.88 -3.62
CA ALA A 70 -1.22 10.01 -4.42
C ALA A 70 -1.37 9.62 -5.90
N LEU A 71 -0.38 8.93 -6.47
CA LEU A 71 -0.40 8.53 -7.87
C LEU A 71 -1.49 7.48 -8.15
N GLY A 72 -1.69 6.53 -7.25
CA GLY A 72 -2.76 5.54 -7.36
C GLY A 72 -4.14 6.21 -7.36
N CYS A 73 -4.37 7.15 -6.45
CA CYS A 73 -5.61 7.93 -6.40
C CYS A 73 -5.81 8.76 -7.67
N LEU A 74 -4.79 9.48 -8.13
CA LEU A 74 -4.88 10.27 -9.36
C LEU A 74 -5.25 9.41 -10.57
N ARG A 75 -4.62 8.24 -10.73
CA ARG A 75 -4.94 7.31 -11.83
C ARG A 75 -6.38 6.82 -11.77
N ALA A 76 -6.88 6.51 -10.57
CA ALA A 76 -8.27 6.07 -10.39
C ALA A 76 -9.27 7.19 -10.77
N VAL A 77 -8.99 8.43 -10.36
CA VAL A 77 -9.82 9.59 -10.71
C VAL A 77 -9.75 9.91 -12.20
N GLU A 78 -8.56 9.88 -12.80
CA GLU A 78 -8.36 10.11 -14.23
C GLU A 78 -9.10 9.06 -15.07
N ASP A 79 -9.06 7.81 -14.67
CA ASP A 79 -9.79 6.73 -15.34
C ASP A 79 -11.31 6.94 -15.23
N ALA A 80 -11.81 7.26 -14.02
CA ALA A 80 -13.22 7.51 -13.79
C ALA A 80 -13.78 8.69 -14.61
N PHE A 81 -12.97 9.71 -14.86
CA PHE A 81 -13.35 10.88 -15.66
C PHE A 81 -12.96 10.78 -17.15
N GLY A 82 -12.29 9.72 -17.57
CA GLY A 82 -11.78 9.56 -18.94
C GLY A 82 -10.70 10.59 -19.31
N ILE A 83 -9.89 11.03 -18.35
CA ILE A 83 -8.86 12.05 -18.55
C ILE A 83 -7.59 11.42 -19.11
N THR A 84 -7.13 11.96 -20.24
CA THR A 84 -5.81 11.63 -20.78
C THR A 84 -4.81 12.70 -20.40
N ILE A 85 -3.77 12.31 -19.65
CA ILE A 85 -2.72 13.24 -19.20
C ILE A 85 -1.72 13.54 -20.34
N PRO A 86 -1.13 14.74 -20.38
CA PRO A 86 -0.05 15.06 -21.31
C PRO A 86 1.17 14.17 -21.14
N LYS A 87 1.85 13.89 -22.24
CA LYS A 87 3.04 13.01 -22.25
C LYS A 87 4.13 13.46 -21.26
N ASN A 88 4.36 14.76 -21.14
CA ASN A 88 5.35 15.29 -20.19
C ASN A 88 4.94 15.06 -18.73
N ALA A 89 3.65 15.18 -18.40
CA ALA A 89 3.15 14.85 -17.06
C ALA A 89 3.41 13.37 -16.72
N HIS A 90 3.22 12.48 -17.71
CA HIS A 90 3.52 11.05 -17.55
C HIS A 90 5.02 10.82 -17.24
N TYR A 91 5.93 11.47 -17.97
CA TYR A 91 7.35 11.37 -17.70
C TYR A 91 7.75 11.91 -16.32
N ILE A 92 7.22 13.06 -15.93
CA ILE A 92 7.49 13.65 -14.60
C ILE A 92 7.01 12.71 -13.49
N ARG A 93 5.82 12.14 -13.62
CA ARG A 93 5.28 11.16 -12.65
C ARG A 93 6.16 9.91 -12.56
N ASN A 94 6.70 9.43 -13.69
CA ASN A 94 7.60 8.28 -13.69
C ASN A 94 8.94 8.60 -13.00
N ILE A 95 9.47 9.81 -13.18
CA ILE A 95 10.67 10.26 -12.45
C ILE A 95 10.42 10.30 -10.96
N ILE A 96 9.31 10.89 -10.53
CA ILE A 96 8.91 10.94 -9.11
C ILE A 96 8.77 9.53 -8.54
N ALA A 97 8.12 8.62 -9.25
CA ALA A 97 7.96 7.23 -8.84
C ALA A 97 9.30 6.49 -8.76
N ALA A 98 10.22 6.74 -9.69
CA ALA A 98 11.56 6.17 -9.65
C ALA A 98 12.39 6.69 -8.46
N CYS A 99 12.31 7.99 -8.16
CA CYS A 99 12.96 8.56 -6.97
C CYS A 99 12.40 7.96 -5.68
N LEU A 100 11.08 7.80 -5.58
CA LEU A 100 10.45 7.13 -4.45
C LEU A 100 10.92 5.68 -4.32
N GLY A 101 10.95 4.93 -5.44
CA GLY A 101 11.43 3.55 -5.43
C GLY A 101 12.87 3.42 -4.94
N HIS A 102 13.76 4.33 -5.34
CA HIS A 102 15.13 4.38 -4.83
C HIS A 102 15.17 4.64 -3.32
N GLN A 103 14.43 5.64 -2.86
CA GLN A 103 14.31 5.97 -1.44
C GLN A 103 13.80 4.77 -0.65
N ASP A 104 12.76 4.12 -1.11
CA ASP A 104 12.11 3.01 -0.41
C ASP A 104 13.03 1.79 -0.30
N HIS A 105 13.84 1.49 -1.32
CA HIS A 105 14.83 0.42 -1.25
C HIS A 105 15.89 0.70 -0.18
N ILE A 106 16.36 1.94 -0.07
CA ILE A 106 17.33 2.34 0.95
C ILE A 106 16.71 2.26 2.35
N ILE A 107 15.50 2.79 2.51
CA ILE A 107 14.77 2.73 3.78
C ILE A 107 14.49 1.28 4.18
N HIS A 108 14.04 0.44 3.25
CA HIS A 108 13.77 -0.96 3.53
C HIS A 108 15.03 -1.68 4.00
N PHE A 109 16.13 -1.49 3.28
CA PHE A 109 17.40 -2.13 3.65
C PHE A 109 17.85 -1.73 5.06
N TYR A 110 17.92 -0.43 5.35
CA TYR A 110 18.48 0.05 6.62
C TYR A 110 17.51 -0.02 7.80
N HIS A 111 16.22 0.24 7.61
CA HIS A 111 15.27 0.38 8.72
C HIS A 111 14.41 -0.88 8.93
N LEU A 112 14.14 -1.64 7.89
CA LEU A 112 13.24 -2.79 7.97
C LEU A 112 13.98 -4.12 7.90
N HIS A 113 15.13 -4.19 7.25
CA HIS A 113 15.87 -5.45 7.07
C HIS A 113 17.13 -5.52 7.92
N ALA A 114 18.00 -4.51 7.86
CA ALA A 114 19.31 -4.56 8.52
C ALA A 114 19.24 -4.59 10.05
N LEU A 115 18.14 -4.16 10.66
CA LEU A 115 17.95 -4.22 12.12
C LEU A 115 17.77 -5.63 12.65
N ASP A 116 17.56 -6.60 11.80
CA ASP A 116 17.44 -8.02 12.17
C ASP A 116 18.78 -8.77 12.19
N TRP A 117 19.89 -8.12 11.88
CA TRP A 117 21.26 -8.72 11.81
C TRP A 117 22.18 -8.28 12.93
#